data_3adb98c77b0766e2d8b8ef1fc13278e1
#
_entry.id   3adb98c77b0766e2d8b8ef1fc13278e1
#
_cell.length_a   1.000
_cell.length_b   1.000
_cell.length_c   1.000
_cell.angle_alpha   90.00
_cell.angle_beta   90.00
_cell.angle_gamma   90.00
#
_symmetry.space_group_name_H-M   'P 1'
#
loop_
_entity.id
_entity.type
_entity.pdbx_description
1 polymer ?
#
loop_
_entity_poly.entity_id
_entity_poly.type
_entity_poly.pdbx_seq_one_letter_code
_entity_poly.pdbx_strand_id
1 'polypeptide(L)'
;MDYLSSFPNVEGIITFRGNYLRNLQSYGTTAVIQKKFDRDYWSFKTGKVLKNNGVDYWSGNGWTGQPVVVRWDNETKQIMNLYEESKNKEGLTEVIYSGMDGMIHFLDIDTGKPTRDPINIGMTFKGSASLHPDGIPMIILGSGDAQPGMFGETMSPRVYIYSLIDGQKLYEFGANDPIAPRIWHAYDSSPIIDTKTDTLIYPGENGVLYTMKLNTEYDKKAGTLSVNPSEIVRFTYSAERNGEDAYKWGTECSATAWGNYLFAGDNGGIVYCLDLNTMKLVWTQDVKQDVNSSPILEEDEDGNKYLYIGTTLAYELDNHSMGQAAIFKLNAMTGEIIWEKPYEVHTIKGLAGGVLSTGILGKENISDYVIYSVSKTPSVESGYIVALNKETGEEEWRIDLDTYSWSSGDVVYTDDGNAYLIQGCQNGDLLFIDASNGQILDKMNFGTGIEATPVIFGNRLVVGTRNEQIIGVTIR
;
A
#
# COMPACT_ATOMS: atom_id res chain seq x y z
N MET A 1 -25.56 -9.32 1.19
CA MET A 1 -24.56 -9.97 0.36
C MET A 1 -23.41 -10.35 1.27
N ASP A 2 -22.71 -11.39 0.92
CA ASP A 2 -21.57 -11.88 1.69
C ASP A 2 -20.32 -11.53 0.89
N TYR A 3 -19.82 -10.30 1.12
CA TYR A 3 -18.64 -9.79 0.45
C TYR A 3 -17.37 -10.46 0.99
N LEU A 4 -16.29 -10.42 0.22
CA LEU A 4 -14.92 -10.65 0.68
C LEU A 4 -14.76 -11.94 1.49
N SER A 5 -15.30 -13.03 0.95
CA SER A 5 -15.21 -14.38 1.54
C SER A 5 -14.14 -15.27 0.87
N SER A 6 -13.43 -14.73 -0.14
CA SER A 6 -12.39 -15.46 -0.89
C SER A 6 -11.08 -14.69 -0.94
N PHE A 7 -9.97 -15.40 -0.74
CA PHE A 7 -8.63 -14.86 -0.93
C PHE A 7 -8.19 -14.95 -2.39
N PRO A 8 -7.15 -14.21 -2.80
CA PRO A 8 -6.62 -14.27 -4.17
C PRO A 8 -6.30 -15.70 -4.61
N ASN A 9 -6.70 -16.02 -5.84
CA ASN A 9 -6.43 -17.31 -6.47
C ASN A 9 -5.14 -17.34 -7.30
N VAL A 10 -4.38 -16.23 -7.28
CA VAL A 10 -3.14 -16.09 -8.05
C VAL A 10 -1.92 -16.08 -7.13
N GLU A 11 -0.81 -16.61 -7.63
CA GLU A 11 0.48 -16.56 -6.95
C GLU A 11 1.03 -15.13 -7.00
N GLY A 12 1.06 -14.42 -5.86
CA GLY A 12 1.62 -13.08 -5.81
C GLY A 12 1.15 -12.20 -4.67
N ILE A 13 1.65 -10.98 -4.70
CA ILE A 13 1.22 -9.84 -3.88
C ILE A 13 0.49 -8.88 -4.82
N ILE A 14 -0.83 -9.00 -4.90
CA ILE A 14 -1.66 -8.40 -5.96
C ILE A 14 -2.32 -7.08 -5.58
N THR A 15 -2.16 -6.65 -4.36
CA THR A 15 -2.62 -5.38 -3.81
C THR A 15 -1.73 -5.01 -2.63
N PHE A 16 -1.85 -3.81 -2.12
CA PHE A 16 -1.12 -3.40 -0.92
C PHE A 16 -1.33 -4.40 0.23
N ARG A 17 -0.23 -4.93 0.78
CA ARG A 17 -0.25 -5.98 1.81
C ARG A 17 -1.01 -7.25 1.37
N GLY A 18 -1.00 -7.56 0.09
CA GLY A 18 -1.35 -8.84 -0.52
C GLY A 18 -2.84 -9.19 -0.59
N ASN A 19 -3.65 -8.73 0.36
CA ASN A 19 -5.06 -9.06 0.44
C ASN A 19 -5.90 -7.93 1.07
N TYR A 20 -7.21 -8.11 1.16
CA TYR A 20 -8.13 -7.12 1.73
C TYR A 20 -8.08 -7.02 3.27
N LEU A 21 -7.42 -7.96 3.97
CA LEU A 21 -7.13 -7.85 5.41
C LEU A 21 -5.85 -7.07 5.69
N ARG A 22 -5.06 -6.76 4.66
CA ARG A 22 -3.76 -6.08 4.70
C ARG A 22 -2.71 -6.80 5.57
N ASN A 23 -2.80 -8.12 5.68
CA ASN A 23 -2.00 -8.97 6.57
C ASN A 23 -1.14 -10.03 5.86
N LEU A 24 -1.01 -9.97 4.53
CA LEU A 24 -0.14 -10.81 3.73
C LEU A 24 1.06 -9.98 3.26
N GLN A 25 2.16 -10.03 4.00
CA GLN A 25 3.35 -9.22 3.74
C GLN A 25 4.12 -9.75 2.52
N SER A 26 4.38 -11.06 2.46
CA SER A 26 5.15 -11.70 1.39
C SER A 26 4.40 -12.90 0.81
N TYR A 27 4.81 -13.32 -0.37
CA TYR A 27 4.29 -14.53 -1.01
C TYR A 27 5.31 -15.66 -0.97
N GLY A 28 4.89 -16.80 -0.40
CA GLY A 28 5.72 -17.99 -0.25
C GLY A 28 6.72 -17.91 0.90
N THR A 29 7.36 -19.05 1.15
CA THR A 29 8.48 -19.17 2.09
C THR A 29 9.77 -19.44 1.34
N THR A 30 10.92 -19.31 1.99
CA THR A 30 12.21 -19.57 1.38
C THR A 30 13.26 -19.97 2.43
N ALA A 31 14.29 -20.69 2.00
CA ALA A 31 15.45 -20.93 2.85
C ALA A 31 16.32 -19.67 2.92
N VAL A 32 16.55 -19.16 4.12
CA VAL A 32 17.46 -18.04 4.39
C VAL A 32 18.68 -18.60 5.15
N ILE A 33 19.72 -18.92 4.41
CA ILE A 33 20.90 -19.64 4.95
C ILE A 33 21.98 -18.67 5.42
N GLN A 34 22.25 -17.62 4.64
CA GLN A 34 23.35 -16.69 4.89
C GLN A 34 22.92 -15.46 5.68
N LYS A 35 21.62 -15.26 5.85
CA LYS A 35 21.01 -14.15 6.58
C LYS A 35 21.50 -12.78 6.11
N LYS A 36 21.51 -12.58 4.80
CA LYS A 36 22.00 -11.36 4.15
C LYS A 36 21.38 -11.12 2.78
N PHE A 37 21.55 -9.92 2.28
CA PHE A 37 21.27 -9.56 0.88
C PHE A 37 22.41 -10.02 -0.05
N ASP A 38 22.03 -10.46 -1.25
CA ASP A 38 22.98 -10.61 -2.34
C ASP A 38 23.45 -9.22 -2.80
N ARG A 39 24.75 -9.06 -3.01
CA ARG A 39 25.33 -7.81 -3.52
C ARG A 39 25.25 -7.71 -5.04
N ASP A 40 24.95 -8.80 -5.72
CA ASP A 40 24.63 -8.83 -7.15
C ASP A 40 23.13 -8.62 -7.32
N TYR A 41 22.71 -7.36 -7.51
CA TYR A 41 21.34 -6.92 -7.64
C TYR A 41 21.10 -6.23 -8.98
N TRP A 42 19.87 -6.28 -9.46
CA TRP A 42 19.50 -5.51 -10.64
C TRP A 42 18.88 -4.15 -10.27
N SER A 43 19.01 -3.19 -11.16
CA SER A 43 18.29 -1.92 -11.05
C SER A 43 17.70 -1.52 -12.40
N PHE A 44 16.51 -0.93 -12.37
CA PHE A 44 15.82 -0.37 -13.52
C PHE A 44 15.58 1.12 -13.29
N LYS A 45 15.97 1.95 -14.26
CA LYS A 45 15.80 3.41 -14.16
C LYS A 45 14.43 3.83 -14.66
N THR A 46 13.69 4.59 -13.85
CA THR A 46 12.43 5.24 -14.19
C THR A 46 12.65 6.71 -14.59
N GLY A 47 11.57 7.42 -14.88
CA GLY A 47 11.59 8.81 -15.29
C GLY A 47 11.09 9.77 -14.20
N LYS A 48 10.54 10.89 -14.66
CA LYS A 48 9.90 11.91 -13.83
C LYS A 48 8.80 12.61 -14.62
N VAL A 49 7.80 13.16 -13.92
CA VAL A 49 6.71 13.93 -14.50
C VAL A 49 6.65 15.34 -13.90
N LEU A 50 6.34 16.34 -14.72
CA LEU A 50 6.28 17.73 -14.28
C LEU A 50 5.12 17.93 -13.28
N LYS A 51 5.38 18.64 -12.18
CA LYS A 51 4.34 19.04 -11.24
C LYS A 51 3.44 20.14 -11.82
N ASN A 52 2.25 20.29 -11.27
CA ASN A 52 1.28 21.29 -11.72
C ASN A 52 1.79 22.75 -11.59
N ASN A 53 2.83 23.00 -10.80
CA ASN A 53 3.46 24.32 -10.72
C ASN A 53 4.33 24.66 -11.94
N GLY A 54 4.54 23.73 -12.89
CA GLY A 54 5.27 23.92 -14.12
C GLY A 54 6.79 24.05 -13.97
N VAL A 55 7.33 23.81 -12.78
CA VAL A 55 8.76 23.98 -12.47
C VAL A 55 9.38 22.72 -11.86
N ASP A 56 8.73 22.17 -10.85
CA ASP A 56 9.20 20.99 -10.12
C ASP A 56 8.74 19.70 -10.78
N TYR A 57 9.38 18.58 -10.40
CA TYR A 57 9.07 17.26 -10.90
C TYR A 57 8.70 16.31 -9.77
N TRP A 58 7.74 15.44 -10.04
CA TRP A 58 7.59 14.18 -9.35
C TRP A 58 8.58 13.18 -9.91
N SER A 59 9.40 12.61 -9.05
CA SER A 59 10.42 11.63 -9.43
C SER A 59 10.54 10.53 -8.39
N GLY A 60 11.15 9.43 -8.80
CA GLY A 60 11.32 8.26 -7.95
C GLY A 60 10.17 7.27 -8.05
N ASN A 61 10.17 6.30 -7.15
CA ASN A 61 9.25 5.18 -7.19
C ASN A 61 8.66 4.95 -5.81
N GLY A 62 7.35 5.04 -5.75
CA GLY A 62 6.58 4.88 -4.53
C GLY A 62 6.81 6.00 -3.54
N TRP A 63 5.76 6.70 -3.17
CA TRP A 63 5.77 7.54 -1.98
C TRP A 63 5.81 6.64 -0.76
N THR A 64 4.78 5.80 -0.59
CA THR A 64 4.73 4.71 0.37
C THR A 64 4.15 3.45 -0.28
N GLY A 65 3.82 3.54 -1.56
CA GLY A 65 3.22 2.46 -2.34
C GLY A 65 4.12 1.22 -2.45
N GLN A 66 3.48 0.07 -2.59
CA GLN A 66 4.10 -1.23 -2.81
C GLN A 66 3.89 -1.64 -4.27
N PRO A 67 4.90 -2.11 -4.99
CA PRO A 67 4.67 -2.75 -6.29
C PRO A 67 3.84 -4.01 -6.10
N VAL A 68 3.05 -4.38 -7.11
CA VAL A 68 2.41 -5.69 -7.14
C VAL A 68 3.29 -6.67 -7.88
N VAL A 69 3.22 -7.94 -7.47
CA VAL A 69 3.99 -9.03 -8.08
C VAL A 69 3.04 -10.18 -8.34
N VAL A 70 3.11 -10.74 -9.54
CA VAL A 70 2.22 -11.83 -9.94
C VAL A 70 2.96 -12.83 -10.84
N ARG A 71 2.68 -14.11 -10.60
CA ARG A 71 3.05 -15.19 -11.52
C ARG A 71 1.85 -15.54 -12.38
N TRP A 72 1.94 -15.18 -13.65
CA TRP A 72 0.88 -15.46 -14.60
C TRP A 72 0.90 -16.93 -15.04
N ASP A 73 -0.26 -17.54 -15.15
CA ASP A 73 -0.37 -18.85 -15.80
C ASP A 73 -0.01 -18.78 -17.30
N ASN A 74 0.35 -19.94 -17.87
CA ASN A 74 0.86 -19.97 -19.26
C ASN A 74 -0.19 -19.53 -20.29
N GLU A 75 -1.48 -19.81 -20.08
CA GLU A 75 -2.53 -19.43 -21.02
C GLU A 75 -2.75 -17.91 -21.00
N THR A 76 -2.77 -17.29 -19.81
CA THR A 76 -2.88 -15.85 -19.65
C THR A 76 -1.70 -15.13 -20.29
N LYS A 77 -0.47 -15.62 -20.11
CA LYS A 77 0.71 -15.03 -20.77
C LYS A 77 0.59 -14.97 -22.29
N GLN A 78 -0.02 -15.98 -22.94
CA GLN A 78 -0.12 -16.02 -24.40
C GLN A 78 -1.05 -14.96 -24.99
N ILE A 79 -2.07 -14.55 -24.24
CA ILE A 79 -3.02 -13.52 -24.71
C ILE A 79 -2.59 -12.09 -24.36
N MET A 80 -1.58 -11.92 -23.49
CA MET A 80 -1.08 -10.61 -23.09
C MET A 80 -0.07 -10.06 -24.10
N ASN A 81 0.08 -8.74 -24.14
CA ASN A 81 1.06 -8.03 -24.99
C ASN A 81 2.50 -8.10 -24.47
N LEU A 82 2.88 -9.22 -23.86
CA LEU A 82 4.24 -9.51 -23.43
C LEU A 82 5.19 -9.63 -24.62
N TYR A 83 6.46 -9.32 -24.43
CA TYR A 83 7.49 -9.68 -25.39
C TYR A 83 7.62 -11.20 -25.53
N GLU A 84 8.02 -11.68 -26.70
CA GLU A 84 8.08 -13.13 -26.99
C GLU A 84 9.01 -13.88 -26.00
N GLU A 85 10.12 -13.27 -25.58
CA GLU A 85 11.01 -13.84 -24.56
C GLU A 85 10.27 -14.04 -23.24
N SER A 86 9.45 -13.08 -22.83
CA SER A 86 8.66 -13.13 -21.58
C SER A 86 7.52 -14.14 -21.68
N LYS A 87 6.82 -14.23 -22.83
CA LYS A 87 5.78 -15.25 -23.05
C LYS A 87 6.32 -16.66 -22.89
N ASN A 88 7.53 -16.90 -23.40
CA ASN A 88 8.16 -18.21 -23.40
C ASN A 88 8.92 -18.52 -22.11
N LYS A 89 9.12 -17.54 -21.21
CA LYS A 89 9.76 -17.79 -19.91
C LYS A 89 8.87 -18.64 -19.03
N GLU A 90 9.33 -19.84 -18.66
CA GLU A 90 8.65 -20.66 -17.65
C GLU A 90 8.69 -19.98 -16.29
N GLY A 91 7.56 -19.98 -15.56
CA GLY A 91 7.47 -19.36 -14.24
C GLY A 91 7.69 -17.85 -14.22
N LEU A 92 7.44 -17.14 -15.34
CA LEU A 92 7.54 -15.69 -15.38
C LEU A 92 6.76 -15.08 -14.21
N THR A 93 7.48 -14.38 -13.34
CA THR A 93 6.91 -13.60 -12.26
C THR A 93 7.14 -12.12 -12.58
N GLU A 94 6.05 -11.39 -12.78
CA GLU A 94 6.07 -10.02 -13.24
C GLU A 94 5.90 -9.06 -12.06
N VAL A 95 6.82 -8.11 -11.94
CA VAL A 95 6.71 -6.94 -11.07
C VAL A 95 6.01 -5.84 -11.84
N ILE A 96 4.91 -5.32 -11.31
CA ILE A 96 4.16 -4.22 -11.90
C ILE A 96 4.27 -3.03 -10.96
N TYR A 97 4.94 -1.98 -11.43
CA TYR A 97 5.25 -0.80 -10.63
C TYR A 97 4.61 0.45 -11.22
N SER A 98 3.65 1.04 -10.51
CA SER A 98 3.11 2.35 -10.83
C SER A 98 4.03 3.43 -10.26
N GLY A 99 4.74 4.15 -11.14
CA GLY A 99 5.80 5.08 -10.78
C GLY A 99 5.31 6.52 -10.59
N MET A 100 6.10 7.30 -9.84
CA MET A 100 5.85 8.75 -9.74
C MET A 100 6.17 9.49 -11.06
N ASP A 101 6.77 8.80 -12.01
CA ASP A 101 7.00 9.27 -13.39
C ASP A 101 5.77 9.18 -14.30
N GLY A 102 4.64 8.76 -13.76
CA GLY A 102 3.38 8.68 -14.50
C GLY A 102 3.24 7.45 -15.39
N MET A 103 4.07 6.46 -15.18
CA MET A 103 4.07 5.21 -15.95
C MET A 103 3.75 4.00 -15.09
N ILE A 104 3.22 2.95 -15.71
CA ILE A 104 3.17 1.60 -15.15
C ILE A 104 4.29 0.81 -15.82
N HIS A 105 5.28 0.40 -15.04
CA HIS A 105 6.41 -0.41 -15.48
C HIS A 105 6.15 -1.88 -15.23
N PHE A 106 6.63 -2.74 -16.13
CA PHE A 106 6.45 -4.19 -16.10
C PHE A 106 7.82 -4.86 -16.21
N LEU A 107 8.25 -5.52 -15.15
CA LEU A 107 9.61 -6.05 -15.06
C LEU A 107 9.60 -7.53 -14.67
N ASP A 108 10.52 -8.28 -15.20
CA ASP A 108 10.83 -9.62 -14.73
C ASP A 108 11.52 -9.56 -13.36
N ILE A 109 10.98 -10.22 -12.35
CA ILE A 109 11.50 -10.17 -10.97
C ILE A 109 12.94 -10.68 -10.85
N ASP A 110 13.35 -11.61 -11.71
CA ASP A 110 14.69 -12.20 -11.66
C ASP A 110 15.78 -11.31 -12.25
N THR A 111 15.43 -10.50 -13.27
CA THR A 111 16.40 -9.80 -14.09
C THR A 111 16.23 -8.30 -14.16
N GLY A 112 15.08 -7.77 -13.74
CA GLY A 112 14.74 -6.36 -13.89
C GLY A 112 14.52 -5.91 -15.34
N LYS A 113 14.52 -6.84 -16.30
CA LYS A 113 14.25 -6.49 -17.70
C LYS A 113 12.76 -6.25 -17.91
N PRO A 114 12.40 -5.28 -18.78
CA PRO A 114 11.00 -5.10 -19.18
C PRO A 114 10.40 -6.37 -19.79
N THR A 115 9.19 -6.70 -19.41
CA THR A 115 8.42 -7.84 -19.94
C THR A 115 7.52 -7.43 -21.09
N ARG A 116 7.20 -6.15 -21.19
CA ARG A 116 6.41 -5.48 -22.23
C ARG A 116 6.65 -3.97 -22.18
N ASP A 117 6.05 -3.22 -23.11
CA ASP A 117 6.09 -1.76 -23.09
C ASP A 117 5.35 -1.21 -21.86
N PRO A 118 5.83 -0.11 -21.24
CA PRO A 118 5.15 0.54 -20.14
C PRO A 118 3.86 1.22 -20.60
N ILE A 119 2.87 1.33 -19.71
CA ILE A 119 1.67 2.15 -19.96
C ILE A 119 1.96 3.57 -19.46
N ASN A 120 1.94 4.54 -20.38
CA ASN A 120 2.11 5.95 -20.04
C ASN A 120 0.76 6.61 -19.77
N ILE A 121 0.53 7.04 -18.52
CA ILE A 121 -0.68 7.72 -18.08
C ILE A 121 -0.43 9.23 -17.93
N GLY A 122 0.81 9.61 -17.60
CA GLY A 122 1.22 11.00 -17.39
C GLY A 122 0.79 11.60 -16.05
N MET A 123 0.19 10.80 -15.16
CA MET A 123 -0.20 11.19 -13.80
C MET A 123 0.66 10.47 -12.78
N THR A 124 1.17 11.20 -11.77
CA THR A 124 1.97 10.58 -10.71
C THR A 124 1.17 9.56 -9.91
N PHE A 125 1.82 8.46 -9.53
CA PHE A 125 1.26 7.43 -8.66
C PHE A 125 2.05 7.37 -7.35
N LYS A 126 1.35 7.43 -6.23
CA LYS A 126 1.95 7.40 -4.90
C LYS A 126 1.54 6.14 -4.12
N GLY A 127 0.34 5.65 -4.38
CA GLY A 127 -0.23 4.45 -3.77
C GLY A 127 0.10 3.17 -4.52
N SER A 128 -0.46 2.06 -4.05
CA SER A 128 -0.30 0.74 -4.67
C SER A 128 -1.48 0.43 -5.59
N ALA A 129 -1.19 -0.13 -6.75
CA ALA A 129 -2.21 -0.69 -7.62
C ALA A 129 -2.81 -1.98 -7.03
N SER A 130 -3.91 -2.45 -7.63
CA SER A 130 -4.44 -3.79 -7.38
C SER A 130 -4.71 -4.50 -8.69
N LEU A 131 -4.37 -5.79 -8.72
CA LEU A 131 -4.75 -6.73 -9.77
C LEU A 131 -6.05 -7.43 -9.38
N HIS A 132 -6.73 -8.02 -10.38
CA HIS A 132 -7.92 -8.80 -10.11
C HIS A 132 -7.58 -10.10 -9.38
N PRO A 133 -8.24 -10.42 -8.23
CA PRO A 133 -7.87 -11.56 -7.39
C PRO A 133 -8.02 -12.93 -8.07
N ASP A 134 -8.87 -13.08 -9.08
CA ASP A 134 -9.04 -14.31 -9.86
C ASP A 134 -8.08 -14.41 -11.06
N GLY A 135 -7.05 -13.56 -11.12
CA GLY A 135 -6.06 -13.62 -12.20
C GLY A 135 -6.54 -13.10 -13.54
N ILE A 136 -7.68 -12.40 -13.59
CA ILE A 136 -8.06 -11.65 -14.79
C ILE A 136 -7.00 -10.55 -15.01
N PRO A 137 -6.41 -10.45 -16.22
CA PRO A 137 -5.32 -9.52 -16.49
C PRO A 137 -5.81 -8.06 -16.56
N MET A 138 -6.14 -7.53 -15.39
CA MET A 138 -6.66 -6.18 -15.17
C MET A 138 -5.93 -5.53 -14.00
N ILE A 139 -5.64 -4.23 -14.14
CA ILE A 139 -5.03 -3.42 -13.08
C ILE A 139 -5.90 -2.21 -12.77
N ILE A 140 -6.05 -1.91 -11.49
CA ILE A 140 -6.77 -0.73 -10.98
C ILE A 140 -5.80 0.08 -10.12
N LEU A 141 -5.73 1.38 -10.37
CA LEU A 141 -4.81 2.27 -9.67
C LEU A 141 -5.33 3.70 -9.63
N GLY A 142 -5.01 4.41 -8.56
CA GLY A 142 -5.35 5.81 -8.39
C GLY A 142 -4.16 6.73 -8.58
N SER A 143 -4.36 7.88 -9.19
CA SER A 143 -3.33 8.90 -9.33
C SER A 143 -3.31 9.87 -8.14
N GLY A 144 -2.12 10.41 -7.87
CA GLY A 144 -1.86 11.33 -6.77
C GLY A 144 -2.26 12.77 -7.09
N ASP A 145 -1.31 13.62 -7.46
CA ASP A 145 -1.56 15.04 -7.65
C ASP A 145 -2.05 15.41 -9.05
N ALA A 146 -2.71 16.58 -9.15
CA ALA A 146 -2.99 17.23 -10.42
C ALA A 146 -1.69 17.48 -11.21
N GLN A 147 -1.75 17.30 -12.54
CA GLN A 147 -0.60 17.42 -13.44
C GLN A 147 -0.93 18.36 -14.61
N PRO A 148 0.07 19.02 -15.23
CA PRO A 148 -0.12 19.68 -16.50
C PRO A 148 -0.43 18.64 -17.57
N GLY A 149 -1.50 18.84 -18.33
CA GLY A 149 -1.82 18.04 -19.50
C GLY A 149 -0.98 18.43 -20.72
N MET A 150 -1.02 17.60 -21.76
CA MET A 150 -0.25 17.78 -22.98
C MET A 150 -0.60 19.08 -23.72
N PHE A 151 -1.82 19.60 -23.58
CA PHE A 151 -2.32 20.79 -24.25
C PHE A 151 -2.46 22.01 -23.31
N GLY A 152 -1.83 21.94 -22.11
CA GLY A 152 -1.82 23.03 -21.13
C GLY A 152 -3.02 23.05 -20.17
N GLU A 153 -3.93 22.09 -20.26
CA GLU A 153 -4.98 21.86 -19.26
C GLU A 153 -4.38 21.28 -17.96
N THR A 154 -5.10 21.36 -16.87
CA THR A 154 -4.75 20.66 -15.64
C THR A 154 -5.50 19.33 -15.58
N MET A 155 -4.76 18.22 -15.61
CA MET A 155 -5.32 16.89 -15.40
C MET A 155 -5.60 16.67 -13.91
N SER A 156 -6.85 16.37 -13.58
CA SER A 156 -7.27 16.06 -12.21
C SER A 156 -7.03 14.61 -11.87
N PRO A 157 -6.61 14.31 -10.61
CA PRO A 157 -6.44 12.94 -10.14
C PRO A 157 -7.72 12.12 -10.29
N ARG A 158 -7.56 10.83 -10.56
CA ARG A 158 -8.66 9.88 -10.76
C ARG A 158 -8.17 8.44 -10.61
N VAL A 159 -9.11 7.55 -10.61
CA VAL A 159 -8.86 6.11 -10.64
C VAL A 159 -8.96 5.62 -12.08
N TYR A 160 -8.04 4.74 -12.46
CA TYR A 160 -7.97 4.11 -13.77
C TYR A 160 -8.13 2.60 -13.67
N ILE A 161 -8.78 2.01 -14.67
CA ILE A 161 -8.85 0.56 -14.89
C ILE A 161 -8.26 0.28 -16.28
N TYR A 162 -7.21 -0.55 -16.33
CA TYR A 162 -6.54 -0.94 -17.57
C TYR A 162 -6.59 -2.45 -17.78
N SER A 163 -6.77 -2.85 -19.03
CA SER A 163 -6.50 -4.21 -19.49
C SER A 163 -4.99 -4.45 -19.56
N LEU A 164 -4.54 -5.56 -19.01
CA LEU A 164 -3.16 -6.02 -19.16
C LEU A 164 -3.00 -7.00 -20.34
N ILE A 165 -4.07 -7.26 -21.10
CA ILE A 165 -4.00 -8.01 -22.36
C ILE A 165 -3.32 -7.15 -23.42
N ASP A 166 -3.76 -5.92 -23.58
CA ASP A 166 -3.40 -5.02 -24.68
C ASP A 166 -2.98 -3.61 -24.24
N GLY A 167 -3.03 -3.32 -22.93
CA GLY A 167 -2.72 -2.00 -22.37
C GLY A 167 -3.81 -0.95 -22.56
N GLN A 168 -5.03 -1.33 -22.97
CA GLN A 168 -6.12 -0.38 -23.18
C GLN A 168 -6.75 0.06 -21.87
N LYS A 169 -7.11 1.36 -21.79
CA LYS A 169 -7.92 1.87 -20.70
C LYS A 169 -9.35 1.38 -20.84
N LEU A 170 -9.83 0.65 -19.82
CA LEU A 170 -11.19 0.11 -19.78
C LEU A 170 -12.18 1.11 -19.18
N TYR A 171 -11.77 1.82 -18.12
CA TYR A 171 -12.63 2.77 -17.41
C TYR A 171 -11.81 3.77 -16.61
N GLU A 172 -12.41 4.91 -16.24
CA GLU A 172 -11.87 5.86 -15.26
C GLU A 172 -12.98 6.57 -14.50
N PHE A 173 -12.72 7.01 -13.26
CA PHE A 173 -13.68 7.72 -12.43
C PHE A 173 -13.01 8.60 -11.37
N GLY A 174 -13.79 9.41 -10.71
CA GLY A 174 -13.42 10.18 -9.53
C GLY A 174 -12.81 11.57 -9.82
N ALA A 175 -12.52 11.90 -11.09
CA ALA A 175 -12.00 13.22 -11.43
C ALA A 175 -13.03 14.32 -11.12
N ASN A 176 -12.63 15.31 -10.31
CA ASN A 176 -13.47 16.49 -10.00
C ASN A 176 -14.90 16.13 -9.55
N ASP A 177 -15.03 15.07 -8.73
CA ASP A 177 -16.35 14.63 -8.29
C ASP A 177 -17.04 15.74 -7.47
N PRO A 178 -18.23 16.23 -7.89
CA PRO A 178 -18.88 17.38 -7.26
C PRO A 178 -19.39 17.13 -5.85
N ILE A 179 -19.49 15.88 -5.41
CA ILE A 179 -19.88 15.57 -4.02
C ILE A 179 -18.67 15.49 -3.08
N ALA A 180 -17.45 15.51 -3.62
CA ALA A 180 -16.24 15.41 -2.81
C ALA A 180 -16.16 16.60 -1.83
N PRO A 181 -16.08 16.34 -0.52
CA PRO A 181 -15.99 17.41 0.47
C PRO A 181 -14.63 18.10 0.46
N ARG A 182 -13.60 17.43 -0.05
CA ARG A 182 -12.22 17.90 -0.03
C ARG A 182 -11.79 18.36 -1.42
N ILE A 183 -11.04 19.48 -1.49
CA ILE A 183 -10.49 20.00 -2.74
C ILE A 183 -9.34 19.14 -3.26
N TRP A 184 -8.58 18.53 -2.36
CA TRP A 184 -7.50 17.60 -2.69
C TRP A 184 -8.08 16.26 -3.14
N HIS A 185 -7.85 15.85 -4.36
CA HIS A 185 -8.52 14.73 -5.00
C HIS A 185 -7.60 13.53 -5.25
N ALA A 186 -6.50 13.38 -4.54
CA ALA A 186 -5.61 12.22 -4.70
C ALA A 186 -6.30 10.89 -4.40
N TYR A 187 -5.70 9.80 -4.89
CA TYR A 187 -6.16 8.44 -4.72
C TYR A 187 -4.97 7.56 -4.37
N ASP A 188 -4.40 7.76 -3.18
CA ASP A 188 -3.18 7.08 -2.73
C ASP A 188 -3.47 5.71 -2.07
N SER A 189 -4.74 5.45 -1.71
CA SER A 189 -5.18 4.14 -1.20
C SER A 189 -5.16 3.06 -2.28
N SER A 190 -5.18 1.79 -1.87
CA SER A 190 -5.28 0.64 -2.77
C SER A 190 -6.71 0.13 -2.87
N PRO A 191 -7.22 -0.15 -4.08
CA PRO A 191 -8.56 -0.69 -4.26
C PRO A 191 -8.72 -2.10 -3.69
N ILE A 192 -9.96 -2.45 -3.38
CA ILE A 192 -10.39 -3.81 -3.06
C ILE A 192 -11.35 -4.25 -4.17
N ILE A 193 -11.17 -5.48 -4.65
CA ILE A 193 -12.08 -6.13 -5.60
C ILE A 193 -12.67 -7.35 -4.91
N ASP A 194 -13.99 -7.34 -4.74
CA ASP A 194 -14.74 -8.52 -4.33
C ASP A 194 -15.13 -9.33 -5.58
N THR A 195 -14.51 -10.49 -5.76
CA THR A 195 -14.72 -11.32 -6.95
C THR A 195 -16.07 -12.00 -6.97
N LYS A 196 -16.68 -12.24 -5.81
CA LYS A 196 -17.97 -12.92 -5.71
C LYS A 196 -19.12 -12.05 -6.23
N THR A 197 -19.05 -10.75 -6.00
CA THR A 197 -20.05 -9.80 -6.45
C THR A 197 -19.57 -8.94 -7.62
N ASP A 198 -18.33 -9.11 -8.05
CA ASP A 198 -17.66 -8.28 -9.05
C ASP A 198 -17.70 -6.79 -8.70
N THR A 199 -17.44 -6.48 -7.43
CA THR A 199 -17.55 -5.12 -6.88
C THR A 199 -16.17 -4.54 -6.60
N LEU A 200 -15.91 -3.35 -7.16
CA LEU A 200 -14.79 -2.49 -6.79
C LEU A 200 -15.17 -1.63 -5.60
N ILE A 201 -14.29 -1.54 -4.62
CA ILE A 201 -14.39 -0.68 -3.44
C ILE A 201 -13.13 0.17 -3.38
N TYR A 202 -13.29 1.49 -3.37
CA TYR A 202 -12.15 2.43 -3.41
C TYR A 202 -12.40 3.66 -2.53
N PRO A 203 -11.72 3.80 -1.38
CA PRO A 203 -11.73 5.03 -0.61
C PRO A 203 -10.82 6.08 -1.28
N GLY A 204 -11.32 7.30 -1.43
CA GLY A 204 -10.59 8.42 -2.02
C GLY A 204 -10.13 9.42 -0.97
N GLU A 205 -8.97 10.00 -1.19
CA GLU A 205 -8.47 11.11 -0.37
C GLU A 205 -9.30 12.39 -0.57
N ASN A 206 -10.17 12.41 -1.58
CA ASN A 206 -11.18 13.43 -1.77
C ASN A 206 -12.36 13.34 -0.78
N GLY A 207 -12.35 12.35 0.12
CA GLY A 207 -13.41 12.13 1.12
C GLY A 207 -14.61 11.36 0.59
N VAL A 208 -14.50 10.72 -0.56
CA VAL A 208 -15.57 9.88 -1.14
C VAL A 208 -15.10 8.43 -1.18
N LEU A 209 -15.89 7.54 -0.60
CA LEU A 209 -15.77 6.11 -0.84
C LEU A 209 -16.63 5.73 -2.04
N TYR A 210 -16.00 5.13 -3.02
CA TYR A 210 -16.67 4.60 -4.21
C TYR A 210 -16.88 3.10 -4.09
N THR A 211 -18.07 2.63 -4.40
CA THR A 211 -18.34 1.23 -4.69
C THR A 211 -19.06 1.14 -6.04
N MET A 212 -18.69 0.15 -6.84
CA MET A 212 -19.35 -0.09 -8.12
C MET A 212 -19.23 -1.55 -8.53
N LYS A 213 -20.26 -2.06 -9.16
CA LYS A 213 -20.23 -3.34 -9.83
C LYS A 213 -19.51 -3.19 -11.16
N LEU A 214 -18.44 -3.93 -11.38
CA LEU A 214 -17.61 -3.78 -12.59
C LEU A 214 -18.29 -4.33 -13.85
N ASN A 215 -19.12 -5.38 -13.70
CA ASN A 215 -19.69 -6.16 -14.82
C ASN A 215 -18.58 -6.60 -15.77
N THR A 216 -17.59 -7.29 -15.19
CA THR A 216 -16.39 -7.76 -15.91
C THR A 216 -16.75 -8.86 -16.89
N GLU A 217 -16.44 -8.65 -18.16
CA GLU A 217 -16.53 -9.67 -19.21
C GLU A 217 -15.13 -10.06 -19.64
N TYR A 218 -14.75 -11.32 -19.39
CA TYR A 218 -13.44 -11.85 -19.73
C TYR A 218 -13.56 -13.16 -20.47
N ASP A 219 -13.04 -13.18 -21.70
CA ASP A 219 -12.89 -14.40 -22.50
C ASP A 219 -11.39 -14.70 -22.70
N LYS A 220 -10.87 -15.63 -21.91
CA LYS A 220 -9.46 -16.03 -21.96
C LYS A 220 -9.07 -16.63 -23.32
N LYS A 221 -9.99 -17.33 -24.01
CA LYS A 221 -9.69 -17.93 -25.31
C LYS A 221 -9.65 -16.90 -26.44
N ALA A 222 -10.57 -15.95 -26.39
CA ALA A 222 -10.60 -14.85 -27.36
C ALA A 222 -9.55 -13.76 -27.03
N GLY A 223 -9.00 -13.74 -25.82
CA GLY A 223 -8.11 -12.68 -25.36
C GLY A 223 -8.81 -11.33 -25.25
N THR A 224 -10.06 -11.31 -24.77
CA THR A 224 -10.83 -10.08 -24.64
C THR A 224 -11.21 -9.80 -23.19
N LEU A 225 -11.17 -8.52 -22.82
CA LEU A 225 -11.53 -8.04 -21.49
C LEU A 225 -12.27 -6.71 -21.62
N SER A 226 -13.42 -6.58 -20.95
CA SER A 226 -14.15 -5.33 -20.83
C SER A 226 -14.73 -5.17 -19.42
N VAL A 227 -15.02 -3.94 -19.04
CA VAL A 227 -15.81 -3.59 -17.86
C VAL A 227 -16.88 -2.59 -18.25
N ASN A 228 -18.05 -2.72 -17.63
CA ASN A 228 -19.17 -1.79 -17.84
C ASN A 228 -19.80 -1.42 -16.48
N PRO A 229 -19.15 -0.55 -15.68
CA PRO A 229 -19.55 -0.30 -14.32
C PRO A 229 -20.98 0.18 -14.16
N SER A 230 -21.66 -0.40 -13.17
CA SER A 230 -23.02 -0.05 -12.77
C SER A 230 -23.15 -0.01 -11.24
N GLU A 231 -24.35 0.33 -10.74
CA GLU A 231 -24.62 0.39 -9.30
C GLU A 231 -23.57 1.23 -8.55
N ILE A 232 -23.20 2.37 -9.13
CA ILE A 232 -22.15 3.25 -8.57
C ILE A 232 -22.71 3.96 -7.35
N VAL A 233 -22.13 3.67 -6.18
CA VAL A 233 -22.41 4.37 -4.94
C VAL A 233 -21.22 5.27 -4.60
N ARG A 234 -21.51 6.48 -4.16
CA ARG A 234 -20.57 7.48 -3.66
C ARG A 234 -20.97 7.81 -2.23
N PHE A 235 -20.21 7.33 -1.28
CA PHE A 235 -20.49 7.52 0.13
C PHE A 235 -19.56 8.57 0.71
N THR A 236 -20.13 9.53 1.43
CA THR A 236 -19.39 10.52 2.23
C THR A 236 -19.96 10.53 3.65
N TYR A 237 -19.14 10.87 4.61
CA TYR A 237 -19.57 11.12 5.97
C TYR A 237 -18.91 12.38 6.51
N SER A 238 -19.43 12.91 7.61
CA SER A 238 -18.78 13.95 8.40
C SER A 238 -18.79 13.56 9.87
N ALA A 239 -17.71 13.88 10.57
CA ALA A 239 -17.62 13.69 12.01
C ALA A 239 -17.60 15.05 12.70
N GLU A 240 -18.34 15.20 13.81
CA GLU A 240 -18.44 16.46 14.58
C GLU A 240 -17.04 16.98 14.98
N ARG A 241 -16.12 16.07 15.34
CA ARG A 241 -14.75 16.39 15.70
C ARG A 241 -13.99 17.09 14.56
N ASN A 242 -14.25 16.72 13.31
CA ASN A 242 -13.56 17.30 12.16
C ASN A 242 -14.06 18.70 11.81
N GLY A 243 -15.23 19.08 12.31
CA GLY A 243 -15.81 20.40 12.08
C GLY A 243 -16.03 20.68 10.59
N GLU A 244 -15.73 21.91 10.14
CA GLU A 244 -15.86 22.35 8.76
C GLU A 244 -14.54 22.21 7.96
N ASP A 245 -13.47 21.70 8.58
CA ASP A 245 -12.19 21.51 7.91
C ASP A 245 -12.22 20.28 6.99
N ALA A 246 -12.52 20.54 5.73
CA ALA A 246 -12.66 19.49 4.72
C ALA A 246 -11.35 18.70 4.49
N TYR A 247 -10.20 19.23 4.86
CA TYR A 247 -8.93 18.49 4.80
C TYR A 247 -8.97 17.21 5.63
N LYS A 248 -9.67 17.25 6.75
CA LYS A 248 -9.77 16.14 7.70
C LYS A 248 -10.64 14.97 7.24
N TRP A 249 -11.38 15.10 6.16
CA TRP A 249 -12.32 14.08 5.69
C TRP A 249 -11.74 13.15 4.61
N GLY A 250 -10.47 13.30 4.25
CA GLY A 250 -9.80 12.45 3.27
C GLY A 250 -9.38 11.11 3.86
N THR A 251 -9.36 10.07 3.02
CA THR A 251 -8.84 8.74 3.35
C THR A 251 -7.59 8.47 2.52
N GLU A 252 -6.42 8.58 3.13
CA GLU A 252 -5.13 8.27 2.50
C GLU A 252 -4.76 6.80 2.67
N CYS A 253 -5.14 6.20 3.80
CA CYS A 253 -4.87 4.79 4.08
C CYS A 253 -5.65 3.86 3.16
N SER A 254 -5.10 2.68 2.87
CA SER A 254 -5.83 1.62 2.21
C SER A 254 -6.81 0.97 3.17
N ALA A 255 -8.08 0.94 2.81
CA ALA A 255 -9.08 0.26 3.62
C ALA A 255 -8.78 -1.23 3.77
N THR A 256 -9.21 -1.79 4.89
CA THR A 256 -9.29 -3.23 5.12
C THR A 256 -10.75 -3.68 5.24
N ALA A 257 -11.04 -4.96 5.06
CA ALA A 257 -12.40 -5.42 5.08
C ALA A 257 -12.52 -6.85 5.59
N TRP A 258 -13.68 -7.17 6.16
CA TRP A 258 -14.04 -8.52 6.57
C TRP A 258 -15.56 -8.74 6.37
N GLY A 259 -15.91 -9.75 5.59
CA GLY A 259 -17.31 -9.95 5.22
C GLY A 259 -17.88 -8.71 4.55
N ASN A 260 -18.98 -8.18 5.06
CA ASN A 260 -19.58 -6.93 4.57
C ASN A 260 -19.11 -5.66 5.28
N TYR A 261 -18.14 -5.75 6.17
CA TYR A 261 -17.62 -4.60 6.92
C TYR A 261 -16.32 -4.08 6.31
N LEU A 262 -16.30 -2.76 6.09
CA LEU A 262 -15.11 -2.02 5.64
C LEU A 262 -14.60 -1.16 6.78
N PHE A 263 -13.27 -1.14 6.95
CA PHE A 263 -12.59 -0.35 7.98
C PHE A 263 -11.58 0.58 7.32
N ALA A 264 -11.60 1.85 7.69
CA ALA A 264 -10.64 2.84 7.25
C ALA A 264 -10.49 3.95 8.28
N GLY A 265 -9.48 4.79 8.11
CA GLY A 265 -9.28 5.98 8.92
C GLY A 265 -9.20 7.23 8.04
N ASP A 266 -9.51 8.39 8.61
CA ASP A 266 -9.42 9.67 7.93
C ASP A 266 -8.26 10.54 8.43
N ASN A 267 -7.98 11.62 7.71
CA ASN A 267 -6.98 12.59 8.10
C ASN A 267 -7.35 13.39 9.36
N GLY A 268 -8.59 13.29 9.82
CA GLY A 268 -9.07 13.90 11.08
C GLY A 268 -8.84 13.04 12.30
N GLY A 269 -8.42 11.78 12.13
CA GLY A 269 -8.22 10.84 13.23
C GLY A 269 -9.49 10.10 13.63
N ILE A 270 -10.41 9.91 12.70
CA ILE A 270 -11.58 9.05 12.88
C ILE A 270 -11.36 7.74 12.17
N VAL A 271 -11.32 6.64 12.90
CA VAL A 271 -11.44 5.29 12.36
C VAL A 271 -12.90 4.91 12.31
N TYR A 272 -13.34 4.29 11.23
CA TYR A 272 -14.74 3.93 11.06
C TYR A 272 -14.93 2.52 10.52
N CYS A 273 -16.07 1.94 10.87
CA CYS A 273 -16.60 0.72 10.26
C CYS A 273 -17.84 1.07 9.44
N LEU A 274 -17.86 0.66 8.19
CA LEU A 274 -18.99 0.82 7.27
C LEU A 274 -19.55 -0.55 6.89
N ASP A 275 -20.86 -0.72 6.99
CA ASP A 275 -21.55 -1.86 6.40
C ASP A 275 -21.79 -1.62 4.89
N LEU A 276 -21.11 -2.38 4.04
CA LEU A 276 -21.18 -2.27 2.58
C LEU A 276 -22.56 -2.66 2.00
N ASN A 277 -23.37 -3.46 2.71
CA ASN A 277 -24.72 -3.80 2.27
C ASN A 277 -25.71 -2.66 2.44
N THR A 278 -25.56 -1.88 3.50
CA THR A 278 -26.49 -0.81 3.84
C THR A 278 -25.93 0.58 3.58
N MET A 279 -24.63 0.68 3.34
CA MET A 279 -23.84 1.92 3.25
C MET A 279 -24.09 2.82 4.47
N LYS A 280 -24.08 2.22 5.66
CA LYS A 280 -24.23 2.92 6.94
C LYS A 280 -23.03 2.66 7.83
N LEU A 281 -22.64 3.70 8.56
CA LEU A 281 -21.63 3.56 9.61
C LEU A 281 -22.18 2.63 10.71
N VAL A 282 -21.34 1.67 11.10
CA VAL A 282 -21.60 0.75 12.22
C VAL A 282 -21.08 1.37 13.50
N TRP A 283 -19.86 1.90 13.45
CA TRP A 283 -19.22 2.63 14.54
C TRP A 283 -18.16 3.61 13.98
N THR A 284 -17.83 4.58 14.79
CA THR A 284 -16.67 5.47 14.61
C THR A 284 -15.89 5.53 15.90
N GLN A 285 -14.55 5.61 15.81
CA GLN A 285 -13.64 5.73 16.94
C GLN A 285 -12.68 6.89 16.71
N ASP A 286 -12.64 7.84 17.65
CA ASP A 286 -11.68 8.94 17.65
C ASP A 286 -10.31 8.44 18.16
N VAL A 287 -9.28 8.49 17.31
CA VAL A 287 -7.90 8.17 17.63
C VAL A 287 -7.01 9.42 17.64
N LYS A 288 -7.63 10.61 17.60
CA LYS A 288 -7.10 11.96 17.81
C LYS A 288 -6.22 12.51 16.68
N GLN A 289 -5.43 11.69 16.04
CA GLN A 289 -4.43 12.10 15.06
C GLN A 289 -4.68 11.42 13.70
N ASP A 290 -4.11 12.00 12.65
CA ASP A 290 -4.24 11.57 11.26
C ASP A 290 -3.90 10.07 11.08
N VAL A 291 -4.77 9.32 10.38
CA VAL A 291 -4.62 7.89 10.10
C VAL A 291 -4.08 7.67 8.70
N ASN A 292 -2.76 7.72 8.56
CA ASN A 292 -2.06 7.37 7.32
C ASN A 292 -1.74 5.87 7.22
N SER A 293 -1.49 5.23 8.36
CA SER A 293 -1.29 3.77 8.44
C SER A 293 -2.55 3.02 8.05
N SER A 294 -2.47 2.12 7.08
CA SER A 294 -3.62 1.28 6.71
C SER A 294 -3.98 0.34 7.87
N PRO A 295 -5.26 0.21 8.23
CA PRO A 295 -5.69 -0.76 9.22
C PRO A 295 -5.31 -2.19 8.79
N ILE A 296 -4.77 -2.98 9.72
CA ILE A 296 -4.50 -4.41 9.52
C ILE A 296 -5.52 -5.18 10.33
N LEU A 297 -6.17 -6.15 9.71
CA LEU A 297 -7.15 -7.00 10.39
C LEU A 297 -6.54 -8.35 10.75
N GLU A 298 -6.71 -8.71 12.02
CA GLU A 298 -6.44 -10.03 12.57
C GLU A 298 -7.75 -10.70 12.97
N GLU A 299 -7.87 -11.96 12.65
CA GLU A 299 -8.86 -12.86 13.25
C GLU A 299 -8.10 -13.87 14.11
N ASP A 300 -8.40 -13.91 15.41
CA ASP A 300 -7.78 -14.86 16.34
C ASP A 300 -8.41 -16.25 16.24
N GLU A 301 -7.84 -17.21 17.00
CA GLU A 301 -8.31 -18.62 17.02
C GLU A 301 -9.75 -18.77 17.53
N ASP A 302 -10.21 -17.83 18.34
CA ASP A 302 -11.57 -17.79 18.90
C ASP A 302 -12.57 -17.07 17.97
N GLY A 303 -12.08 -16.53 16.83
CA GLY A 303 -12.86 -15.81 15.86
C GLY A 303 -13.11 -14.34 16.20
N ASN A 304 -12.43 -13.78 17.21
CA ASN A 304 -12.45 -12.34 17.47
C ASN A 304 -11.65 -11.59 16.42
N LYS A 305 -12.04 -10.36 16.14
CA LYS A 305 -11.42 -9.55 15.11
C LYS A 305 -10.87 -8.26 15.68
N TYR A 306 -9.64 -7.97 15.32
CA TYR A 306 -8.89 -6.83 15.80
C TYR A 306 -8.34 -6.01 14.65
N LEU A 307 -8.26 -4.69 14.85
CA LEU A 307 -7.59 -3.77 13.95
C LEU A 307 -6.35 -3.21 14.64
N TYR A 308 -5.24 -3.17 13.90
CA TYR A 308 -4.03 -2.47 14.29
C TYR A 308 -3.83 -1.29 13.37
N ILE A 309 -3.62 -0.10 13.95
CA ILE A 309 -3.43 1.15 13.22
C ILE A 309 -2.37 2.01 13.87
N GLY A 310 -1.79 2.93 13.10
CA GLY A 310 -0.90 3.96 13.58
C GLY A 310 -1.37 5.35 13.17
N THR A 311 -0.95 6.37 13.90
CA THR A 311 -1.31 7.76 13.64
C THR A 311 -0.10 8.66 13.44
N THR A 312 -0.28 9.80 12.76
CA THR A 312 0.74 10.83 12.52
C THR A 312 0.28 12.20 12.97
N LEU A 313 1.22 13.08 13.32
CA LEU A 313 0.96 14.50 13.67
C LEU A 313 0.81 15.39 12.43
N ALA A 314 -0.08 15.06 11.50
CA ALA A 314 -0.15 15.77 10.24
C ALA A 314 -0.69 17.21 10.34
N TYR A 315 -1.55 17.50 11.29
CA TYR A 315 -2.25 18.80 11.37
C TYR A 315 -1.44 19.94 11.97
N GLU A 316 -0.30 19.68 12.56
CA GLU A 316 0.54 20.68 13.20
C GLU A 316 1.73 21.11 12.33
N LEU A 317 1.51 21.10 11.00
CA LEU A 317 2.56 21.23 9.99
C LEU A 317 3.12 22.64 9.78
N ASP A 318 2.50 23.69 10.35
CA ASP A 318 2.91 25.07 10.03
C ASP A 318 4.25 25.46 10.63
N ASN A 319 4.64 24.82 11.73
CA ASN A 319 5.91 25.02 12.41
C ASN A 319 6.48 23.68 12.89
N HIS A 320 7.72 23.69 13.37
CA HIS A 320 8.24 22.57 14.12
C HIS A 320 7.45 22.41 15.43
N SER A 321 6.72 21.33 15.55
CA SER A 321 5.93 20.98 16.73
C SER A 321 6.28 19.61 17.28
N MET A 322 5.91 19.38 18.51
CA MET A 322 5.99 18.08 19.20
C MET A 322 4.59 17.72 19.69
N GLY A 323 4.29 16.43 19.65
CA GLY A 323 3.03 15.93 20.15
C GLY A 323 3.04 14.40 20.20
N GLN A 324 1.90 13.82 20.50
CA GLN A 324 1.76 12.37 20.62
C GLN A 324 1.09 11.79 19.38
N ALA A 325 1.79 10.85 18.73
CA ALA A 325 1.23 9.88 17.82
C ALA A 325 1.17 8.53 18.54
N ALA A 326 0.33 7.61 18.09
CA ALA A 326 0.17 6.34 18.77
C ALA A 326 -0.07 5.17 17.80
N ILE A 327 0.17 3.96 18.32
CA ILE A 327 -0.25 2.69 17.73
C ILE A 327 -1.40 2.17 18.59
N PHE A 328 -2.44 1.65 17.93
CA PHE A 328 -3.65 1.18 18.58
C PHE A 328 -3.97 -0.27 18.19
N LYS A 329 -4.55 -1.02 19.14
CA LYS A 329 -5.36 -2.21 18.87
C LYS A 329 -6.81 -1.88 19.18
N LEU A 330 -7.69 -2.12 18.22
CA LEU A 330 -9.13 -1.91 18.36
C LEU A 330 -9.86 -3.24 18.20
N ASN A 331 -10.99 -3.39 18.88
CA ASN A 331 -11.96 -4.41 18.52
C ASN A 331 -12.62 -4.01 17.20
N ALA A 332 -12.47 -4.82 16.15
CA ALA A 332 -12.95 -4.48 14.80
C ALA A 332 -14.49 -4.41 14.73
N MET A 333 -15.21 -5.15 15.60
CA MET A 333 -16.67 -5.19 15.55
C MET A 333 -17.33 -4.07 16.34
N THR A 334 -16.64 -3.50 17.35
CA THR A 334 -17.19 -2.46 18.22
C THR A 334 -16.51 -1.11 18.11
N GLY A 335 -15.28 -1.05 17.59
CA GLY A 335 -14.44 0.13 17.56
C GLY A 335 -13.75 0.45 18.91
N GLU A 336 -13.98 -0.35 19.94
CA GLU A 336 -13.38 -0.14 21.27
C GLU A 336 -11.86 -0.26 21.21
N ILE A 337 -11.16 0.71 21.84
CA ILE A 337 -9.71 0.68 21.99
C ILE A 337 -9.36 -0.36 23.06
N ILE A 338 -8.59 -1.38 22.69
CA ILE A 338 -8.09 -2.43 23.59
C ILE A 338 -6.83 -1.94 24.26
N TRP A 339 -5.90 -1.38 23.48
CA TRP A 339 -4.71 -0.71 23.99
C TRP A 339 -4.25 0.42 23.05
N GLU A 340 -3.55 1.40 23.62
CA GLU A 340 -2.92 2.53 22.95
C GLU A 340 -1.45 2.60 23.40
N LYS A 341 -0.51 2.64 22.45
CA LYS A 341 0.92 2.84 22.70
C LYS A 341 1.35 4.19 22.15
N PRO A 342 1.47 5.24 23.00
CA PRO A 342 1.85 6.58 22.56
C PRO A 342 3.36 6.72 22.37
N TYR A 343 3.74 7.59 21.42
CA TYR A 343 5.10 8.06 21.17
C TYR A 343 5.09 9.57 21.05
N GLU A 344 6.04 10.23 21.75
CA GLU A 344 6.30 11.65 21.52
C GLU A 344 7.09 11.79 20.22
N VAL A 345 6.58 12.55 19.27
CA VAL A 345 7.15 12.71 17.94
C VAL A 345 7.22 14.18 17.54
N HIS A 346 8.12 14.46 16.61
CA HIS A 346 8.24 15.79 16.03
C HIS A 346 7.55 15.83 14.67
N THR A 347 7.10 17.03 14.27
CA THR A 347 6.70 17.32 12.90
C THR A 347 7.31 18.64 12.47
N ILE A 348 7.62 18.75 11.19
CA ILE A 348 8.01 20.00 10.55
C ILE A 348 7.16 20.18 9.30
N LYS A 349 7.03 21.40 8.81
CA LYS A 349 6.17 21.73 7.68
C LYS A 349 6.36 20.77 6.50
N GLY A 350 5.28 20.10 6.11
CA GLY A 350 5.25 19.15 5.01
C GLY A 350 5.84 17.76 5.31
N LEU A 351 6.26 17.49 6.57
CA LEU A 351 6.91 16.25 6.96
C LEU A 351 6.31 15.72 8.26
N ALA A 352 5.35 14.81 8.14
CA ALA A 352 4.66 14.22 9.28
C ALA A 352 5.59 13.36 10.16
N GLY A 353 5.49 13.53 11.47
CA GLY A 353 6.05 12.62 12.46
C GLY A 353 5.01 11.62 12.95
N GLY A 354 5.46 10.48 13.43
CA GLY A 354 4.61 9.38 13.92
C GLY A 354 4.64 8.14 13.05
N VAL A 355 3.53 7.45 12.97
CA VAL A 355 3.39 6.14 12.32
C VAL A 355 2.72 6.29 10.96
N LEU A 356 3.51 6.61 9.93
CA LEU A 356 3.05 6.67 8.54
C LEU A 356 2.97 5.28 7.92
N SER A 357 3.89 4.40 8.31
CA SER A 357 3.97 3.04 7.80
C SER A 357 2.80 2.18 8.24
N THR A 358 2.39 1.26 7.38
CA THR A 358 1.49 0.16 7.77
C THR A 358 2.30 -0.93 8.45
N GLY A 359 1.81 -1.41 9.58
CA GLY A 359 2.50 -2.40 10.38
C GLY A 359 2.61 -3.78 9.75
N ILE A 360 3.27 -4.66 10.46
CA ILE A 360 3.41 -6.08 10.15
C ILE A 360 2.69 -6.87 11.22
N LEU A 361 1.69 -7.64 10.84
CA LEU A 361 1.07 -8.63 11.71
C LEU A 361 1.93 -9.89 11.68
N GLY A 362 2.61 -10.19 12.78
CA GLY A 362 3.53 -11.31 12.88
C GLY A 362 2.82 -12.65 12.77
N LYS A 363 3.57 -13.62 12.20
CA LYS A 363 3.22 -15.04 12.08
C LYS A 363 4.43 -15.87 12.50
N GLU A 364 4.28 -17.17 12.56
CA GLU A 364 5.37 -18.10 12.91
C GLU A 364 6.05 -17.68 14.24
N ASN A 365 7.38 -17.60 14.27
CA ASN A 365 8.15 -17.26 15.47
C ASN A 365 7.96 -15.81 15.96
N ILE A 366 7.19 -14.99 15.27
CA ILE A 366 6.79 -13.63 15.68
C ILE A 366 5.27 -13.48 15.77
N SER A 367 4.54 -14.59 15.94
CA SER A 367 3.07 -14.61 16.02
C SER A 367 2.48 -13.67 17.07
N ASP A 368 3.23 -13.40 18.14
CA ASP A 368 2.80 -12.55 19.24
C ASP A 368 3.07 -11.05 19.00
N TYR A 369 3.68 -10.69 17.86
CA TYR A 369 4.13 -9.33 17.61
C TYR A 369 3.32 -8.62 16.53
N VAL A 370 3.17 -7.29 16.71
CA VAL A 370 2.91 -6.36 15.63
C VAL A 370 4.08 -5.38 15.55
N ILE A 371 4.63 -5.17 14.34
CA ILE A 371 5.87 -4.40 14.15
C ILE A 371 5.56 -3.13 13.35
N TYR A 372 6.05 -1.99 13.83
CA TYR A 372 5.86 -0.67 13.21
C TYR A 372 7.15 0.13 13.15
N SER A 373 7.21 1.07 12.19
CA SER A 373 8.17 2.17 12.20
C SER A 373 7.53 3.43 12.79
N VAL A 374 8.21 4.09 13.72
CA VAL A 374 7.82 5.37 14.30
C VAL A 374 8.83 6.42 13.87
N SER A 375 8.37 7.42 13.13
CA SER A 375 9.22 8.43 12.50
C SER A 375 9.32 9.69 13.35
N LYS A 376 10.48 10.38 13.25
CA LYS A 376 10.76 11.68 13.88
C LYS A 376 10.66 11.64 15.40
N THR A 377 11.30 10.64 15.97
CA THR A 377 11.44 10.41 17.43
C THR A 377 12.80 9.78 17.72
N PRO A 378 13.55 10.18 18.76
CA PRO A 378 13.33 11.35 19.64
C PRO A 378 13.70 12.69 19.01
N SER A 379 14.09 12.71 17.71
CA SER A 379 14.41 13.93 16.97
C SER A 379 13.78 13.93 15.59
N VAL A 380 13.78 15.07 14.89
CA VAL A 380 13.22 15.19 13.53
C VAL A 380 13.90 14.30 12.48
N GLU A 381 15.15 13.90 12.71
CA GLU A 381 15.95 13.09 11.78
C GLU A 381 15.95 11.61 12.13
N SER A 382 15.52 11.22 13.33
CA SER A 382 15.60 9.85 13.84
C SER A 382 14.24 9.13 13.83
N GLY A 383 14.27 7.85 14.17
CA GLY A 383 13.06 7.02 14.26
C GLY A 383 13.31 5.74 15.04
N TYR A 384 12.25 4.98 15.23
CA TYR A 384 12.28 3.66 15.83
C TYR A 384 11.70 2.61 14.89
N ILE A 385 12.17 1.38 15.01
CA ILE A 385 11.42 0.19 14.61
C ILE A 385 11.06 -0.52 15.92
N VAL A 386 9.78 -0.81 16.14
CA VAL A 386 9.28 -1.37 17.39
C VAL A 386 8.46 -2.62 17.11
N ALA A 387 8.69 -3.67 17.90
CA ALA A 387 7.77 -4.80 18.00
C ALA A 387 6.97 -4.67 19.28
N LEU A 388 5.67 -4.67 19.17
CA LEU A 388 4.74 -4.63 20.28
C LEU A 388 4.09 -6.00 20.44
N ASN A 389 3.92 -6.41 21.69
CA ASN A 389 3.12 -7.58 22.02
C ASN A 389 1.65 -7.31 21.64
N LYS A 390 1.03 -8.20 20.87
CA LYS A 390 -0.34 -8.04 20.38
C LYS A 390 -1.39 -7.94 21.48
N GLU A 391 -1.15 -8.64 22.62
CA GLU A 391 -2.12 -8.66 23.72
C GLU A 391 -2.01 -7.45 24.62
N THR A 392 -0.79 -7.02 24.92
CA THR A 392 -0.56 -5.98 25.94
C THR A 392 -0.22 -4.60 25.37
N GLY A 393 0.23 -4.51 24.10
CA GLY A 393 0.77 -3.29 23.52
C GLY A 393 2.14 -2.87 24.04
N GLU A 394 2.79 -3.70 24.86
CA GLU A 394 4.12 -3.40 25.40
C GLU A 394 5.21 -3.71 24.36
N GLU A 395 6.31 -2.93 24.43
CA GLU A 395 7.46 -3.14 23.57
C GLU A 395 8.22 -4.41 23.97
N GLU A 396 8.34 -5.35 23.04
CA GLU A 396 9.17 -6.54 23.18
C GLU A 396 10.64 -6.25 22.80
N TRP A 397 10.80 -5.50 21.70
CA TRP A 397 12.10 -4.98 21.28
C TRP A 397 11.94 -3.68 20.49
N ARG A 398 13.02 -2.90 20.47
CA ARG A 398 13.12 -1.65 19.70
C ARG A 398 14.50 -1.50 19.09
N ILE A 399 14.54 -0.97 17.87
CA ILE A 399 15.74 -0.50 17.21
C ILE A 399 15.66 1.03 17.15
N ASP A 400 16.64 1.71 17.72
CA ASP A 400 16.85 3.15 17.55
C ASP A 400 17.60 3.40 16.23
N LEU A 401 17.05 4.25 15.38
CA LEU A 401 17.61 4.59 14.07
C LEU A 401 18.14 6.04 14.08
N ASP A 402 19.31 6.25 13.51
CA ASP A 402 19.86 7.59 13.23
C ASP A 402 19.13 8.31 12.09
N THR A 403 18.16 7.67 11.51
CA THR A 403 17.28 8.14 10.44
C THR A 403 15.85 7.70 10.74
N TYR A 404 14.87 8.21 10.02
CA TYR A 404 13.51 7.71 10.14
C TYR A 404 13.10 6.85 8.95
N SER A 405 11.97 6.18 9.06
CA SER A 405 11.39 5.39 8.00
C SER A 405 9.90 5.65 7.84
N TRP A 406 9.47 5.95 6.61
CA TRP A 406 8.08 5.97 6.19
C TRP A 406 7.69 4.69 5.43
N SER A 407 8.69 3.94 4.97
CA SER A 407 8.48 2.65 4.32
C SER A 407 7.75 1.70 5.28
N SER A 408 6.71 1.06 4.80
CA SER A 408 6.12 -0.07 5.50
C SER A 408 7.05 -1.27 5.32
N GLY A 409 7.65 -1.76 6.40
CA GLY A 409 8.53 -2.92 6.34
C GLY A 409 7.81 -4.16 5.79
N ASP A 410 8.57 -5.13 5.30
CA ASP A 410 8.05 -6.41 4.82
C ASP A 410 8.79 -7.57 5.48
N VAL A 411 8.21 -8.76 5.54
CA VAL A 411 8.80 -9.92 6.23
C VAL A 411 8.92 -11.09 5.28
N VAL A 412 10.12 -11.67 5.21
CA VAL A 412 10.34 -12.98 4.63
C VAL A 412 10.22 -14.05 5.70
N TYR A 413 9.35 -15.02 5.47
CA TYR A 413 9.23 -16.21 6.31
C TYR A 413 10.03 -17.37 5.70
N THR A 414 10.66 -18.15 6.57
CA THR A 414 11.44 -19.30 6.14
C THR A 414 10.66 -20.60 6.31
N ASP A 415 11.11 -21.63 5.61
CA ASP A 415 10.49 -22.96 5.66
C ASP A 415 10.57 -23.60 7.07
N ASP A 416 11.49 -23.14 7.92
CA ASP A 416 11.67 -23.56 9.32
C ASP A 416 11.02 -22.61 10.33
N GLY A 417 10.13 -21.70 9.86
CA GLY A 417 9.32 -20.83 10.73
C GLY A 417 10.03 -19.61 11.30
N ASN A 418 11.21 -19.22 10.80
CA ASN A 418 11.83 -17.96 11.18
C ASN A 418 11.31 -16.80 10.33
N ALA A 419 11.34 -15.60 10.89
CA ALA A 419 10.91 -14.38 10.27
C ALA A 419 12.04 -13.33 10.22
N TYR A 420 12.26 -12.73 9.05
CA TYR A 420 13.23 -11.67 8.87
C TYR A 420 12.56 -10.43 8.28
N LEU A 421 12.69 -9.31 8.99
CA LEU A 421 12.14 -8.02 8.59
C LEU A 421 13.09 -7.34 7.60
N ILE A 422 12.50 -6.81 6.54
CA ILE A 422 13.17 -5.96 5.55
C ILE A 422 12.60 -4.54 5.69
N GLN A 423 13.47 -3.56 6.00
CA GLN A 423 13.05 -2.19 6.25
C GLN A 423 13.83 -1.19 5.43
N GLY A 424 13.13 -0.38 4.63
CA GLY A 424 13.70 0.78 3.94
C GLY A 424 13.77 2.01 4.84
N CYS A 425 14.82 2.83 4.72
CA CYS A 425 15.02 4.02 5.52
C CYS A 425 15.27 5.26 4.66
N GLN A 426 15.05 6.44 5.24
CA GLN A 426 15.16 7.73 4.54
C GLN A 426 16.59 8.08 4.12
N ASN A 427 17.62 7.55 4.80
CA ASN A 427 19.03 7.71 4.41
C ASN A 427 19.49 6.77 3.29
N GLY A 428 18.57 5.93 2.75
CA GLY A 428 18.84 4.96 1.70
C GLY A 428 19.27 3.58 2.20
N ASP A 429 19.28 3.35 3.49
CA ASP A 429 19.52 2.02 4.06
C ASP A 429 18.34 1.09 3.79
N LEU A 430 18.64 -0.11 3.34
CA LEU A 430 17.76 -1.27 3.34
C LEU A 430 18.30 -2.23 4.39
N LEU A 431 17.55 -2.46 5.47
CA LEU A 431 17.96 -3.24 6.62
C LEU A 431 17.41 -4.67 6.51
N PHE A 432 18.22 -5.64 6.89
CA PHE A 432 17.87 -7.05 7.09
C PHE A 432 17.93 -7.37 8.57
N ILE A 433 16.81 -7.70 9.19
CA ILE A 433 16.65 -7.73 10.64
C ILE A 433 16.07 -9.07 11.05
N ASP A 434 16.59 -9.68 12.11
CA ASP A 434 15.94 -10.79 12.79
C ASP A 434 14.68 -10.26 13.49
N ALA A 435 13.50 -10.59 12.96
CA ALA A 435 12.25 -10.04 13.43
C ALA A 435 11.85 -10.53 14.84
N SER A 436 12.49 -11.59 15.34
CA SER A 436 12.21 -12.13 16.68
C SER A 436 12.84 -11.30 17.81
N ASN A 437 13.89 -10.51 17.51
CA ASN A 437 14.66 -9.81 18.55
C ASN A 437 15.17 -8.41 18.14
N GLY A 438 14.93 -7.98 16.89
CA GLY A 438 15.36 -6.68 16.40
C GLY A 438 16.85 -6.58 16.03
N GLN A 439 17.59 -7.68 15.95
CA GLN A 439 19.00 -7.63 15.57
C GLN A 439 19.16 -7.33 14.07
N ILE A 440 19.87 -6.25 13.72
CA ILE A 440 20.25 -5.98 12.35
C ILE A 440 21.34 -6.98 11.94
N LEU A 441 21.04 -7.82 10.96
CA LEU A 441 21.92 -8.89 10.47
C LEU A 441 22.74 -8.44 9.27
N ASP A 442 22.14 -7.61 8.40
CA ASP A 442 22.79 -7.09 7.20
C ASP A 442 22.18 -5.76 6.78
N LYS A 443 22.91 -5.02 5.94
CA LYS A 443 22.49 -3.72 5.43
C LYS A 443 23.06 -3.45 4.04
N MET A 444 22.23 -2.87 3.17
CA MET A 444 22.64 -2.24 1.91
C MET A 444 22.27 -0.76 1.93
N ASN A 445 23.03 0.10 1.25
CA ASN A 445 22.69 1.51 1.10
C ASN A 445 22.70 1.92 -0.37
N PHE A 446 21.61 2.54 -0.83
CA PHE A 446 21.42 2.96 -2.22
C PHE A 446 21.64 4.48 -2.43
N GLY A 447 22.10 5.20 -1.40
CA GLY A 447 22.48 6.63 -1.47
C GLY A 447 21.30 7.60 -1.59
N THR A 448 20.07 7.11 -1.45
CA THR A 448 18.84 7.93 -1.54
C THR A 448 17.71 7.26 -0.78
N GLY A 449 16.77 8.06 -0.29
CA GLY A 449 15.68 7.56 0.55
C GLY A 449 14.87 6.42 -0.06
N ILE A 450 14.50 5.47 0.78
CA ILE A 450 13.58 4.37 0.50
C ILE A 450 12.31 4.63 1.31
N GLU A 451 11.31 5.23 0.67
CA GLU A 451 10.00 5.48 1.25
C GLU A 451 9.00 4.42 0.81
N ALA A 452 9.22 3.84 -0.37
CA ALA A 452 8.38 2.78 -0.92
C ALA A 452 8.36 1.54 -0.02
N THR A 453 7.21 0.87 0.01
CA THR A 453 7.06 -0.42 0.66
C THR A 453 7.72 -1.49 -0.21
N PRO A 454 8.64 -2.32 0.32
CA PRO A 454 9.18 -3.46 -0.39
C PRO A 454 8.10 -4.48 -0.74
N VAL A 455 8.34 -5.32 -1.74
CA VAL A 455 7.54 -6.51 -2.01
C VAL A 455 8.45 -7.73 -2.07
N ILE A 456 8.00 -8.83 -1.47
CA ILE A 456 8.77 -10.09 -1.39
C ILE A 456 7.97 -11.22 -2.04
N PHE A 457 8.62 -11.92 -2.97
CA PHE A 457 8.12 -13.15 -3.60
C PHE A 457 9.18 -14.25 -3.48
N GLY A 458 8.95 -15.23 -2.60
CA GLY A 458 9.97 -16.20 -2.22
C GLY A 458 11.21 -15.52 -1.62
N ASN A 459 12.35 -15.66 -2.28
CA ASN A 459 13.59 -14.98 -1.89
C ASN A 459 13.91 -13.72 -2.73
N ARG A 460 12.98 -13.27 -3.58
CA ARG A 460 13.14 -12.05 -4.38
C ARG A 460 12.47 -10.87 -3.69
N LEU A 461 13.22 -9.82 -3.53
CA LEU A 461 12.81 -8.54 -2.97
C LEU A 461 12.86 -7.48 -4.07
N VAL A 462 11.81 -6.65 -4.19
CA VAL A 462 11.81 -5.49 -5.06
C VAL A 462 11.39 -4.25 -4.29
N VAL A 463 12.09 -3.14 -4.48
CA VAL A 463 11.82 -1.87 -3.82
C VAL A 463 12.12 -0.68 -4.73
N GLY A 464 11.33 0.38 -4.62
CA GLY A 464 11.58 1.65 -5.30
C GLY A 464 12.38 2.62 -4.44
N THR A 465 13.12 3.50 -5.08
CA THR A 465 13.92 4.55 -4.43
C THR A 465 13.57 5.94 -4.96
N ARG A 466 13.95 6.97 -4.21
CA ARG A 466 13.65 8.37 -4.57
C ARG A 466 14.51 8.91 -5.73
N ASN A 467 15.58 8.23 -6.12
CA ASN A 467 16.44 8.62 -7.25
C ASN A 467 16.09 7.93 -8.58
N GLU A 468 14.81 7.64 -8.80
CA GLU A 468 14.33 7.10 -10.07
C GLU A 468 14.82 5.66 -10.34
N GLN A 469 14.94 4.81 -9.31
CA GLN A 469 15.33 3.41 -9.48
C GLN A 469 14.32 2.44 -8.85
N ILE A 470 14.04 1.37 -9.57
CA ILE A 470 13.45 0.14 -9.05
C ILE A 470 14.59 -0.85 -8.90
N ILE A 471 14.71 -1.44 -7.72
CA ILE A 471 15.84 -2.32 -7.36
C ILE A 471 15.29 -3.68 -6.98
N GLY A 472 15.89 -4.73 -7.55
CA GLY A 472 15.57 -6.11 -7.17
C GLY A 472 16.77 -6.80 -6.55
N VAL A 473 16.58 -7.34 -5.35
CA VAL A 473 17.62 -7.98 -4.53
C VAL A 473 17.24 -9.42 -4.24
N THR A 474 18.21 -10.32 -4.19
CA THR A 474 17.99 -11.70 -3.70
C THR A 474 18.34 -11.78 -2.21
N ILE A 475 17.47 -12.42 -1.45
CA ILE A 475 17.69 -12.77 -0.03
C ILE A 475 18.37 -14.16 0.00
N ARG A 476 19.45 -14.28 0.77
CA ARG A 476 20.26 -15.51 0.85
C ARG A 476 20.36 -16.09 2.26
#